data_42c032030b0fd425dfdf3a802cf22b6e
#
_entry.id   42c032030b0fd425dfdf3a802cf22b6e
#
_cell.length_a   1.000
_cell.length_b   1.000
_cell.length_c   1.000
_cell.angle_alpha   90.00
_cell.angle_beta   90.00
_cell.angle_gamma   90.00
#
_symmetry.space_group_name_H-M   'P 1'
#
loop_
_entity.id
_entity.type
_entity.pdbx_description
1 polymer ?
#
loop_
_entity_poly.entity_id
_entity_poly.type
_entity_poly.pdbx_seq_one_letter_code
_entity_poly.pdbx_strand_id
1 'polypeptide(L)'
;NATPYAFEKTYQKYKEKQVSDIALMSFGIGDGGGGPGEYHINMVKRCENLRYIPNVKMSSSESFFDKLKKDVSNYPEYKGELYLEKHQGTYTTQGKVKKNNRECERLLHFAEWICTMAYMQGEAYPHKELEEIWKEVLLYQFHDILPGSSIHRVYEECNARYEILKTNLNSIIDEAVSYLSNDENAYFAVNPIDFERSGYTKHNGEWYRYSLAPYSSCKLEKAKS
;
A
#
# COMPACT_ATOMS: atom_id res chain seq x y z
N ASN A 1 8.70 -14.33 22.71
CA ASN A 1 9.61 -14.72 23.80
C ASN A 1 10.40 -15.97 23.41
N ALA A 2 11.70 -16.00 23.69
CA ALA A 2 12.57 -17.16 23.46
C ALA A 2 12.71 -17.97 24.77
N THR A 3 11.68 -18.73 25.14
CA THR A 3 11.65 -19.54 26.37
C THR A 3 11.44 -21.03 26.03
N PRO A 4 11.83 -21.99 26.90
CA PRO A 4 11.55 -23.41 26.68
C PRO A 4 10.08 -23.69 26.35
N TYR A 5 9.17 -23.06 27.07
CA TYR A 5 7.73 -23.16 26.80
C TYR A 5 7.34 -22.65 25.40
N ALA A 6 7.93 -21.54 24.95
CA ALA A 6 7.64 -21.00 23.63
C ALA A 6 8.14 -21.92 22.50
N PHE A 7 9.30 -22.55 22.68
CA PHE A 7 9.83 -23.52 21.72
C PHE A 7 8.98 -24.78 21.65
N GLU A 8 8.62 -25.35 22.81
CA GLU A 8 7.72 -26.49 22.87
C GLU A 8 6.36 -26.16 22.21
N LYS A 9 5.76 -25.03 22.54
CA LYS A 9 4.49 -24.60 21.99
C LYS A 9 4.54 -24.37 20.47
N THR A 10 5.66 -23.84 19.96
CA THR A 10 5.89 -23.69 18.51
C THR A 10 5.92 -25.06 17.85
N TYR A 11 6.64 -26.00 18.42
CA TYR A 11 6.68 -27.38 17.92
C TYR A 11 5.27 -28.04 17.94
N GLN A 12 4.54 -27.89 19.03
CA GLN A 12 3.18 -28.47 19.14
C GLN A 12 2.22 -27.89 18.08
N LYS A 13 2.32 -26.58 17.83
CA LYS A 13 1.44 -25.87 16.86
C LYS A 13 1.85 -26.05 15.39
N TYR A 14 3.09 -26.44 15.15
CA TYR A 14 3.57 -26.65 13.79
C TYR A 14 2.83 -27.83 13.15
N LYS A 15 2.07 -27.56 12.08
CA LYS A 15 1.17 -28.54 11.47
C LYS A 15 1.83 -29.39 10.39
N GLU A 16 2.85 -28.85 9.72
CA GLU A 16 3.46 -29.46 8.53
C GLU A 16 4.64 -30.37 8.87
N LYS A 17 4.58 -31.11 9.99
CA LYS A 17 5.66 -32.00 10.45
C LYS A 17 5.98 -33.14 9.48
N GLN A 18 5.01 -33.56 8.67
CA GLN A 18 5.19 -34.57 7.62
C GLN A 18 5.86 -34.00 6.37
N VAL A 19 5.94 -32.67 6.23
CA VAL A 19 6.57 -32.00 5.08
C VAL A 19 8.00 -31.57 5.41
N SER A 20 8.22 -31.04 6.60
CA SER A 20 9.53 -30.56 7.04
C SER A 20 9.72 -30.74 8.55
N ASP A 21 10.95 -31.04 8.96
CA ASP A 21 11.36 -31.17 10.36
C ASP A 21 11.87 -29.85 10.97
N ILE A 22 11.86 -28.76 10.20
CA ILE A 22 12.28 -27.44 10.65
C ILE A 22 11.11 -26.45 10.68
N ALA A 23 11.10 -25.60 11.69
CA ALA A 23 10.14 -24.52 11.83
C ALA A 23 10.84 -23.20 12.14
N LEU A 24 10.37 -22.10 11.56
CA LEU A 24 10.86 -20.76 11.83
C LEU A 24 10.08 -20.15 12.99
N MET A 25 10.82 -19.63 13.99
CA MET A 25 10.26 -18.89 15.10
C MET A 25 10.92 -17.53 15.24
N SER A 26 10.16 -16.48 15.01
CA SER A 26 10.59 -15.11 15.28
C SER A 26 10.61 -14.82 16.78
N PHE A 27 11.63 -14.13 17.28
CA PHE A 27 11.72 -13.73 18.67
C PHE A 27 12.29 -12.32 18.85
N GLY A 28 11.89 -11.65 19.92
CA GLY A 28 12.24 -10.27 20.24
C GLY A 28 11.18 -9.63 21.13
N ILE A 29 11.04 -8.32 21.08
CA ILE A 29 10.13 -7.54 21.93
C ILE A 29 8.71 -7.45 21.34
N GLY A 30 8.50 -7.77 20.07
CA GLY A 30 7.18 -7.72 19.42
C GLY A 30 6.61 -6.30 19.33
N ASP A 31 5.36 -6.12 19.74
CA ASP A 31 4.65 -4.84 19.66
C ASP A 31 5.27 -3.70 20.48
N GLY A 32 6.14 -4.01 21.44
CA GLY A 32 6.90 -3.01 22.18
C GLY A 32 8.01 -2.31 21.37
N GLY A 33 8.23 -2.75 20.14
CA GLY A 33 9.23 -2.19 19.22
C GLY A 33 10.66 -2.45 19.69
N GLY A 34 11.31 -3.45 19.12
CA GLY A 34 12.70 -3.74 19.39
C GLY A 34 13.12 -5.15 19.02
N GLY A 35 14.42 -5.32 18.80
CA GLY A 35 15.05 -6.61 18.56
C GLY A 35 15.21 -7.45 19.83
N PRO A 36 15.78 -8.64 19.71
CA PRO A 36 16.10 -9.49 20.85
C PRO A 36 17.21 -8.86 21.69
N GLY A 37 16.94 -8.66 22.98
CA GLY A 37 17.95 -8.26 23.96
C GLY A 37 18.77 -9.44 24.45
N GLU A 38 19.75 -9.16 25.34
CA GLU A 38 20.66 -10.14 25.90
C GLU A 38 19.96 -11.35 26.54
N TYR A 39 18.88 -11.11 27.28
CA TYR A 39 18.04 -12.16 27.85
C TYR A 39 17.54 -13.16 26.83
N HIS A 40 17.01 -12.68 25.69
CA HIS A 40 16.48 -13.53 24.63
C HIS A 40 17.58 -14.39 24.01
N ILE A 41 18.74 -13.77 23.73
CA ILE A 41 19.90 -14.46 23.13
C ILE A 41 20.44 -15.53 24.07
N ASN A 42 20.61 -15.20 25.32
CA ASN A 42 21.11 -16.15 26.34
C ASN A 42 20.13 -17.31 26.55
N MET A 43 18.82 -17.04 26.48
CA MET A 43 17.80 -18.08 26.60
C MET A 43 17.85 -19.05 25.43
N VAL A 44 17.98 -18.54 24.17
CA VAL A 44 18.14 -19.41 22.99
C VAL A 44 19.38 -20.29 23.15
N LYS A 45 20.55 -19.71 23.49
CA LYS A 45 21.80 -20.47 23.69
C LYS A 45 21.66 -21.58 24.73
N ARG A 46 20.96 -21.32 25.83
CA ARG A 46 20.71 -22.33 26.88
C ARG A 46 19.75 -23.44 26.40
N CYS A 47 18.92 -23.17 25.42
CA CYS A 47 17.94 -24.10 24.90
C CYS A 47 18.43 -24.90 23.68
N GLU A 48 19.63 -24.63 23.14
CA GLU A 48 20.15 -25.29 21.93
C GLU A 48 20.12 -26.83 22.02
N ASN A 49 20.44 -27.39 23.17
CA ASN A 49 20.46 -28.84 23.43
C ASN A 49 19.70 -29.22 24.70
N LEU A 50 18.65 -28.49 25.02
CA LEU A 50 17.87 -28.78 26.21
C LEU A 50 17.00 -30.02 26.02
N ARG A 51 17.06 -30.95 26.96
CA ARG A 51 16.28 -32.19 26.94
C ARG A 51 14.77 -31.90 26.95
N TYR A 52 14.01 -32.68 26.23
CA TYR A 52 12.53 -32.61 26.12
C TYR A 52 11.95 -31.43 25.38
N ILE A 53 12.74 -30.60 24.72
CA ILE A 53 12.27 -29.59 23.78
C ILE A 53 12.94 -29.79 22.41
N PRO A 54 12.40 -29.23 21.31
CA PRO A 54 13.04 -29.27 20.01
C PRO A 54 14.43 -28.64 20.06
N ASN A 55 15.35 -29.12 19.24
CA ASN A 55 16.62 -28.44 19.03
C ASN A 55 16.41 -27.05 18.50
N VAL A 56 17.03 -26.07 19.13
CA VAL A 56 16.88 -24.64 18.79
C VAL A 56 18.22 -24.12 18.29
N LYS A 57 18.18 -23.33 17.21
CA LYS A 57 19.38 -22.69 16.66
C LYS A 57 19.02 -21.28 16.20
N MET A 58 19.85 -20.30 16.56
CA MET A 58 19.77 -18.97 15.97
C MET A 58 20.13 -19.03 14.48
N SER A 59 19.33 -18.38 13.65
CA SER A 59 19.50 -18.36 12.20
C SER A 59 18.94 -17.07 11.60
N SER A 60 19.19 -16.84 10.33
CA SER A 60 18.49 -15.84 9.53
C SER A 60 17.30 -16.47 8.78
N SER A 61 16.34 -15.64 8.38
CA SER A 61 15.24 -16.07 7.53
C SER A 61 15.76 -16.64 6.21
N GLU A 62 16.76 -16.03 5.61
CA GLU A 62 17.41 -16.50 4.39
C GLU A 62 17.95 -17.94 4.54
N SER A 63 18.77 -18.19 5.56
CA SER A 63 19.32 -19.52 5.84
C SER A 63 18.23 -20.57 6.09
N PHE A 64 17.14 -20.17 6.74
CA PHE A 64 15.99 -21.06 6.94
C PHE A 64 15.33 -21.44 5.61
N PHE A 65 15.02 -20.46 4.77
CA PHE A 65 14.38 -20.76 3.48
C PHE A 65 15.29 -21.49 2.52
N ASP A 66 16.60 -21.24 2.53
CA ASP A 66 17.57 -22.00 1.71
C ASP A 66 17.63 -23.46 2.14
N LYS A 67 17.59 -23.75 3.45
CA LYS A 67 17.49 -25.11 3.93
C LYS A 67 16.16 -25.75 3.54
N LEU A 68 15.06 -25.05 3.76
CA LEU A 68 13.72 -25.54 3.44
C LEU A 68 13.62 -25.92 1.95
N LYS A 69 14.13 -25.09 1.05
CA LYS A 69 14.16 -25.38 -0.40
C LYS A 69 14.94 -26.62 -0.76
N LYS A 70 15.99 -26.95 0.00
CA LYS A 70 16.80 -28.18 -0.23
C LYS A 70 16.12 -29.42 0.31
N ASP A 71 15.44 -29.28 1.45
CA ASP A 71 14.90 -30.41 2.19
C ASP A 71 13.49 -30.81 1.74
N VAL A 72 12.76 -29.90 1.11
CA VAL A 72 11.36 -30.11 0.70
C VAL A 72 11.20 -30.02 -0.82
N SER A 73 10.71 -31.09 -1.42
CA SER A 73 10.45 -31.17 -2.86
C SER A 73 8.96 -30.96 -3.23
N ASN A 74 8.06 -31.19 -2.28
CA ASN A 74 6.62 -31.10 -2.51
C ASN A 74 5.97 -30.23 -1.43
N TYR A 75 5.72 -28.97 -1.77
CA TYR A 75 5.07 -28.00 -0.87
C TYR A 75 3.56 -28.11 -0.99
N PRO A 76 2.82 -28.02 0.15
CA PRO A 76 1.38 -27.79 0.09
C PRO A 76 1.09 -26.47 -0.63
N GLU A 77 0.14 -26.51 -1.55
CA GLU A 77 -0.30 -25.31 -2.28
C GLU A 77 -1.61 -24.79 -1.68
N TYR A 78 -1.64 -23.48 -1.41
CA TYR A 78 -2.85 -22.78 -1.04
C TYR A 78 -3.24 -21.80 -2.15
N LYS A 79 -4.49 -21.91 -2.63
CA LYS A 79 -5.07 -21.00 -3.63
C LYS A 79 -6.16 -20.17 -2.97
N GLY A 80 -5.97 -18.87 -2.89
CA GLY A 80 -6.91 -17.93 -2.28
C GLY A 80 -6.19 -16.73 -1.68
N GLU A 81 -6.94 -15.89 -0.99
CA GLU A 81 -6.40 -14.75 -0.27
C GLU A 81 -5.84 -15.18 1.10
N LEU A 82 -4.66 -14.70 1.41
CA LEU A 82 -4.06 -14.82 2.73
C LEU A 82 -4.42 -13.58 3.54
N TYR A 83 -5.35 -13.72 4.46
CA TYR A 83 -5.73 -12.64 5.38
C TYR A 83 -5.88 -13.19 6.80
N LEU A 84 -5.81 -12.29 7.78
CA LEU A 84 -6.00 -12.66 9.17
C LEU A 84 -7.47 -12.42 9.57
N GLU A 85 -8.22 -13.48 9.85
CA GLU A 85 -9.67 -13.42 10.12
C GLU A 85 -10.03 -12.46 11.25
N LYS A 86 -9.17 -12.34 12.25
CA LYS A 86 -9.34 -11.41 13.38
C LYS A 86 -9.39 -9.95 12.96
N HIS A 87 -8.85 -9.62 11.79
CA HIS A 87 -8.70 -8.25 11.29
C HIS A 87 -9.60 -7.94 10.09
N GLN A 88 -10.54 -8.81 9.74
CA GLN A 88 -11.46 -8.60 8.60
C GLN A 88 -12.19 -7.25 8.66
N GLY A 89 -12.55 -6.78 9.85
CA GLY A 89 -13.20 -5.50 10.06
C GLY A 89 -12.42 -4.31 9.47
N THR A 90 -11.09 -4.43 9.36
CA THR A 90 -10.24 -3.38 8.81
C THR A 90 -10.49 -3.07 7.33
N TYR A 91 -11.08 -3.98 6.57
CA TYR A 91 -11.41 -3.77 5.16
C TYR A 91 -12.50 -2.72 4.94
N THR A 92 -13.40 -2.56 5.89
CA THR A 92 -14.58 -1.69 5.76
C THR A 92 -14.70 -0.61 6.82
N THR A 93 -14.05 -0.79 7.99
CA THR A 93 -14.09 0.18 9.08
C THR A 93 -13.54 1.54 8.63
N GLN A 94 -14.23 2.62 8.97
CA GLN A 94 -13.89 3.99 8.55
C GLN A 94 -13.79 4.12 7.01
N GLY A 95 -14.81 3.64 6.29
CA GLY A 95 -14.85 3.59 4.84
C GLY A 95 -14.58 4.93 4.13
N LYS A 96 -14.92 6.08 4.78
CA LYS A 96 -14.62 7.40 4.26
C LYS A 96 -13.12 7.67 4.15
N VAL A 97 -12.31 7.22 5.11
CA VAL A 97 -10.85 7.33 5.07
C VAL A 97 -10.28 6.53 3.90
N LYS A 98 -10.76 5.30 3.70
CA LYS A 98 -10.34 4.44 2.58
C LYS A 98 -10.69 5.06 1.23
N LYS A 99 -11.88 5.63 1.11
CA LYS A 99 -12.30 6.37 -0.09
C LYS A 99 -11.39 7.56 -0.35
N ASN A 100 -11.17 8.41 0.66
CA ASN A 100 -10.34 9.59 0.56
C ASN A 100 -8.89 9.23 0.20
N ASN A 101 -8.33 8.18 0.82
CA ASN A 101 -7.00 7.67 0.47
C ASN A 101 -6.92 7.30 -1.01
N ARG A 102 -7.85 6.50 -1.51
CA ARG A 102 -7.88 6.11 -2.93
C ARG A 102 -8.06 7.30 -3.87
N GLU A 103 -8.88 8.28 -3.50
CA GLU A 103 -9.03 9.50 -4.29
C GLU A 103 -7.74 10.31 -4.34
N CYS A 104 -7.04 10.48 -3.21
CA CYS A 104 -5.76 11.19 -3.17
C CYS A 104 -4.65 10.46 -3.93
N GLU A 105 -4.53 9.14 -3.81
CA GLU A 105 -3.58 8.35 -4.61
C GLU A 105 -3.79 8.57 -6.12
N ARG A 106 -5.03 8.53 -6.56
CA ARG A 106 -5.38 8.77 -7.96
C ARG A 106 -5.07 10.20 -8.41
N LEU A 107 -5.40 11.18 -7.58
CA LEU A 107 -5.13 12.59 -7.89
C LEU A 107 -3.63 12.89 -7.90
N LEU A 108 -2.86 12.34 -6.96
CA LEU A 108 -1.40 12.46 -6.92
C LEU A 108 -0.76 11.87 -8.18
N HIS A 109 -1.12 10.65 -8.54
CA HIS A 109 -0.62 10.04 -9.77
C HIS A 109 -0.91 10.90 -11.00
N PHE A 110 -2.12 11.45 -11.09
CA PHE A 110 -2.50 12.32 -12.20
C PHE A 110 -1.77 13.67 -12.16
N ALA A 111 -1.64 14.27 -10.97
CA ALA A 111 -0.90 15.53 -10.80
C ALA A 111 0.57 15.39 -11.20
N GLU A 112 1.26 14.35 -10.72
CA GLU A 112 2.66 14.09 -11.10
C GLU A 112 2.81 13.93 -12.61
N TRP A 113 1.91 13.18 -13.24
CA TRP A 113 1.95 12.96 -14.68
C TRP A 113 1.71 14.25 -15.46
N ILE A 114 0.64 15.01 -15.16
CA ILE A 114 0.30 16.23 -15.92
C ILE A 114 1.31 17.36 -15.68
N CYS A 115 1.82 17.50 -14.45
CA CYS A 115 2.87 18.45 -14.14
C CYS A 115 4.20 18.09 -14.82
N THR A 116 4.50 16.81 -14.99
CA THR A 116 5.66 16.37 -15.78
C THR A 116 5.51 16.78 -17.26
N MET A 117 4.31 16.63 -17.82
CA MET A 117 4.03 17.08 -19.20
C MET A 117 4.18 18.60 -19.34
N ALA A 118 3.69 19.38 -18.37
CA ALA A 118 3.87 20.83 -18.34
C ALA A 118 5.34 21.23 -18.18
N TYR A 119 6.07 20.54 -17.32
CA TYR A 119 7.52 20.74 -17.12
C TYR A 119 8.33 20.52 -18.41
N MET A 120 7.99 19.49 -19.19
CA MET A 120 8.61 19.24 -20.50
C MET A 120 8.35 20.36 -21.52
N GLN A 121 7.34 21.21 -21.30
CA GLN A 121 7.00 22.37 -22.10
C GLN A 121 7.57 23.68 -21.54
N GLY A 122 8.27 23.62 -20.39
CA GLY A 122 8.96 24.76 -19.79
C GLY A 122 8.32 25.32 -18.52
N GLU A 123 7.22 24.72 -18.02
CA GLU A 123 6.60 25.11 -16.74
C GLU A 123 7.42 24.61 -15.54
N ALA A 124 7.31 25.30 -14.41
CA ALA A 124 7.95 24.84 -13.18
C ALA A 124 7.23 23.60 -12.60
N TYR A 125 8.01 22.59 -12.19
CA TYR A 125 7.43 21.41 -11.53
C TYR A 125 7.18 21.70 -10.04
N PRO A 126 5.96 21.49 -9.50
CA PRO A 126 5.59 21.81 -8.12
C PRO A 126 6.09 20.73 -7.14
N HIS A 127 7.40 20.53 -7.08
CA HIS A 127 8.04 19.43 -6.34
C HIS A 127 7.72 19.47 -4.85
N LYS A 128 7.83 20.65 -4.24
CA LYS A 128 7.64 20.82 -2.79
C LYS A 128 6.19 20.57 -2.38
N GLU A 129 5.26 21.11 -3.14
CA GLU A 129 3.81 20.98 -2.90
C GLU A 129 3.37 19.52 -2.99
N LEU A 130 3.78 18.81 -4.03
CA LEU A 130 3.49 17.40 -4.21
C LEU A 130 4.15 16.53 -3.13
N GLU A 131 5.40 16.83 -2.74
CA GLU A 131 6.09 16.11 -1.67
C GLU A 131 5.37 16.26 -0.32
N GLU A 132 4.91 17.46 0.03
CA GLU A 132 4.17 17.71 1.26
C GLU A 132 2.82 16.97 1.28
N ILE A 133 2.11 16.96 0.15
CA ILE A 133 0.86 16.21 0.02
C ILE A 133 1.12 14.69 0.15
N TRP A 134 2.15 14.17 -0.51
CA TRP A 134 2.55 12.76 -0.39
C TRP A 134 2.85 12.37 1.05
N LYS A 135 3.63 13.17 1.77
CA LYS A 135 3.96 12.90 3.18
C LYS A 135 2.71 12.81 4.05
N GLU A 136 1.72 13.65 3.81
CA GLU A 136 0.48 13.64 4.59
C GLU A 136 -0.41 12.44 4.23
N VAL A 137 -0.55 12.10 2.94
CA VAL A 137 -1.28 10.90 2.50
C VAL A 137 -0.63 9.64 3.06
N LEU A 138 0.69 9.53 3.02
CA LEU A 138 1.43 8.40 3.58
C LEU A 138 1.28 8.29 5.11
N LEU A 139 1.21 9.43 5.81
CA LEU A 139 0.90 9.44 7.25
C LEU A 139 -0.46 8.82 7.53
N TYR A 140 -1.48 9.13 6.72
CA TYR A 140 -2.83 8.56 6.91
C TYR A 140 -2.96 7.10 6.48
N GLN A 141 -1.96 6.55 5.79
CA GLN A 141 -1.84 5.10 5.53
C GLN A 141 -1.27 4.32 6.72
N PHE A 142 -0.93 5.01 7.82
CA PHE A 142 -0.43 4.35 9.03
C PHE A 142 -1.39 3.25 9.50
N HIS A 143 -0.81 2.17 10.03
CA HIS A 143 -1.53 0.92 10.33
C HIS A 143 -2.66 1.03 11.36
N ASP A 144 -2.79 2.16 12.07
CA ASP A 144 -3.90 2.45 12.97
C ASP A 144 -4.88 3.51 12.42
N ILE A 145 -4.57 4.16 11.31
CA ILE A 145 -5.45 5.15 10.67
C ILE A 145 -6.24 4.51 9.53
N LEU A 146 -5.58 4.06 8.48
CA LEU A 146 -6.23 3.47 7.31
C LEU A 146 -7.10 2.24 7.64
N PRO A 147 -6.67 1.31 8.51
CA PRO A 147 -7.51 0.17 8.92
C PRO A 147 -8.74 0.54 9.77
N GLY A 148 -8.73 1.69 10.41
CA GLY A 148 -9.89 2.17 11.17
C GLY A 148 -9.84 1.91 12.68
N SER A 149 -8.67 1.59 13.24
CA SER A 149 -8.49 1.22 14.67
C SER A 149 -8.07 2.36 15.59
N SER A 150 -7.94 3.60 15.08
CA SER A 150 -7.62 4.79 15.88
C SER A 150 -8.84 5.31 16.66
N ILE A 151 -8.60 6.32 17.50
CA ILE A 151 -9.64 7.04 18.23
C ILE A 151 -10.44 7.98 17.30
N HIS A 152 -11.65 8.32 17.68
CA HIS A 152 -12.57 9.12 16.86
C HIS A 152 -11.97 10.43 16.34
N ARG A 153 -11.28 11.18 17.20
CA ARG A 153 -10.64 12.45 16.86
C ARG A 153 -9.69 12.34 15.65
N VAL A 154 -8.95 11.26 15.53
CA VAL A 154 -8.04 11.04 14.39
C VAL A 154 -8.81 11.03 13.06
N TYR A 155 -10.03 10.45 13.06
CA TYR A 155 -10.86 10.39 11.85
C TYR A 155 -11.53 11.71 11.51
N GLU A 156 -11.87 12.52 12.51
CA GLU A 156 -12.34 13.90 12.27
C GLU A 156 -11.23 14.72 11.61
N GLU A 157 -10.03 14.70 12.19
CA GLU A 157 -8.87 15.44 11.68
C GLU A 157 -8.45 14.98 10.30
N CYS A 158 -8.23 13.68 10.08
CA CYS A 158 -7.74 13.19 8.79
C CYS A 158 -8.77 13.37 7.67
N ASN A 159 -10.07 13.20 7.93
CA ASN A 159 -11.09 13.46 6.92
C ASN A 159 -11.16 14.93 6.51
N ALA A 160 -11.02 15.86 7.45
CA ALA A 160 -10.97 17.29 7.15
C ALA A 160 -9.72 17.63 6.32
N ARG A 161 -8.58 17.05 6.67
CA ARG A 161 -7.33 17.23 5.91
C ARG A 161 -7.40 16.65 4.51
N TYR A 162 -7.97 15.48 4.32
CA TYR A 162 -8.17 14.91 2.98
C TYR A 162 -8.94 15.84 2.03
N GLU A 163 -9.95 16.57 2.51
CA GLU A 163 -10.67 17.55 1.68
C GLU A 163 -9.74 18.70 1.24
N ILE A 164 -8.87 19.17 2.12
CA ILE A 164 -7.87 20.19 1.79
C ILE A 164 -6.86 19.64 0.77
N LEU A 165 -6.34 18.44 0.98
CA LEU A 165 -5.39 17.81 0.06
C LEU A 165 -5.98 17.63 -1.34
N LYS A 166 -7.23 17.20 -1.43
CA LYS A 166 -7.94 17.07 -2.73
C LYS A 166 -8.12 18.42 -3.41
N THR A 167 -8.44 19.46 -2.65
CA THR A 167 -8.56 20.82 -3.18
C THR A 167 -7.23 21.31 -3.74
N ASN A 168 -6.14 21.14 -2.99
CA ASN A 168 -4.80 21.54 -3.42
C ASN A 168 -4.36 20.76 -4.66
N LEU A 169 -4.59 19.44 -4.69
CA LEU A 169 -4.26 18.60 -5.85
C LEU A 169 -5.02 19.02 -7.10
N ASN A 170 -6.32 19.34 -6.97
CA ASN A 170 -7.08 19.83 -8.10
C ASN A 170 -6.57 21.19 -8.59
N SER A 171 -6.18 22.11 -7.70
CA SER A 171 -5.54 23.38 -8.10
C SER A 171 -4.26 23.17 -8.89
N ILE A 172 -3.36 22.30 -8.41
CA ILE A 172 -2.11 21.96 -9.09
C ILE A 172 -2.40 21.35 -10.48
N ILE A 173 -3.38 20.46 -10.57
CA ILE A 173 -3.80 19.85 -11.83
C ILE A 173 -4.35 20.91 -12.79
N ASP A 174 -5.25 21.78 -12.31
CA ASP A 174 -5.88 22.83 -13.12
C ASP A 174 -4.85 23.84 -13.66
N GLU A 175 -3.85 24.21 -12.85
CA GLU A 175 -2.73 25.06 -13.28
C GLU A 175 -1.92 24.39 -14.40
N ALA A 176 -1.53 23.13 -14.23
CA ALA A 176 -0.78 22.39 -15.26
C ALA A 176 -1.60 22.18 -16.53
N VAL A 177 -2.90 21.87 -16.42
CA VAL A 177 -3.80 21.75 -17.57
C VAL A 177 -3.97 23.08 -18.30
N SER A 178 -4.13 24.18 -17.57
CA SER A 178 -4.25 25.52 -18.14
C SER A 178 -2.99 25.93 -18.92
N TYR A 179 -1.81 25.59 -18.39
CA TYR A 179 -0.53 25.83 -19.08
C TYR A 179 -0.42 25.02 -20.38
N LEU A 180 -0.85 23.77 -20.37
CA LEU A 180 -0.80 22.87 -21.54
C LEU A 180 -1.88 23.16 -22.57
N SER A 181 -2.97 23.82 -22.18
CA SER A 181 -4.12 24.12 -23.05
C SER A 181 -3.91 25.45 -23.76
N ASN A 182 -3.80 25.44 -25.09
CA ASN A 182 -3.76 26.64 -25.92
C ASN A 182 -5.17 27.12 -26.34
N ASP A 183 -6.24 26.51 -25.88
CA ASP A 183 -7.62 26.82 -26.27
C ASP A 183 -8.53 26.78 -25.01
N GLU A 184 -8.81 27.95 -24.46
CA GLU A 184 -9.66 28.11 -23.26
C GLU A 184 -11.11 27.64 -23.47
N ASN A 185 -11.55 27.45 -24.70
CA ASN A 185 -12.89 27.02 -25.04
C ASN A 185 -13.00 25.53 -25.40
N ALA A 186 -11.90 24.78 -25.30
CA ALA A 186 -11.87 23.37 -25.63
C ALA A 186 -11.80 22.50 -24.37
N TYR A 187 -12.54 21.41 -24.39
CA TYR A 187 -12.39 20.35 -23.39
C TYR A 187 -11.45 19.26 -23.91
N PHE A 188 -10.56 18.81 -23.05
CA PHE A 188 -9.61 17.74 -23.35
C PHE A 188 -9.87 16.53 -22.44
N ALA A 189 -9.77 15.34 -23.00
CA ALA A 189 -9.62 14.13 -22.23
C ALA A 189 -8.17 13.70 -22.22
N VAL A 190 -7.71 13.15 -21.11
CA VAL A 190 -6.33 12.73 -20.89
C VAL A 190 -6.32 11.30 -20.35
N ASN A 191 -5.41 10.48 -20.85
CA ASN A 191 -5.21 9.11 -20.42
C ASN A 191 -3.81 8.93 -19.80
N PRO A 192 -3.68 8.94 -18.46
CA PRO A 192 -2.38 8.81 -17.78
C PRO A 192 -1.95 7.36 -17.54
N ILE A 193 -2.56 6.39 -18.19
CA ILE A 193 -2.30 4.95 -17.99
C ILE A 193 -1.87 4.25 -19.28
N ASP A 194 -1.36 3.04 -19.16
CA ASP A 194 -0.65 2.27 -20.18
C ASP A 194 -1.56 1.45 -21.13
N PHE A 195 -2.89 1.65 -21.07
CA PHE A 195 -3.82 0.98 -21.98
C PHE A 195 -4.83 1.97 -22.59
N GLU A 196 -5.35 1.61 -23.75
CA GLU A 196 -6.34 2.40 -24.48
C GLU A 196 -7.64 2.55 -23.69
N ARG A 197 -8.23 3.75 -23.75
CA ARG A 197 -9.54 4.06 -23.16
C ARG A 197 -10.43 4.75 -24.15
N SER A 198 -11.67 4.29 -24.24
CA SER A 198 -12.70 4.95 -25.07
C SER A 198 -14.02 4.97 -24.30
N GLY A 199 -14.86 5.94 -24.61
CA GLY A 199 -16.16 6.08 -23.96
C GLY A 199 -16.84 7.41 -24.22
N TYR A 200 -17.80 7.69 -23.35
CA TYR A 200 -18.53 8.95 -23.35
C TYR A 200 -18.44 9.61 -21.98
N THR A 201 -18.35 10.93 -21.97
CA THR A 201 -18.41 11.74 -20.75
C THR A 201 -19.44 12.85 -20.92
N LYS A 202 -20.07 13.27 -19.82
CA LYS A 202 -21.04 14.38 -19.83
C LYS A 202 -20.41 15.58 -19.12
N HIS A 203 -20.43 16.72 -19.81
CA HIS A 203 -19.97 17.99 -19.25
C HIS A 203 -20.95 19.11 -19.65
N ASN A 204 -21.35 19.95 -18.70
CA ASN A 204 -22.31 21.03 -18.90
C ASN A 204 -23.60 20.60 -19.64
N GLY A 205 -24.12 19.41 -19.33
CA GLY A 205 -25.33 18.88 -19.95
C GLY A 205 -25.14 18.20 -21.31
N GLU A 206 -24.02 18.38 -21.97
CA GLU A 206 -23.69 17.83 -23.27
C GLU A 206 -22.86 16.54 -23.16
N TRP A 207 -23.05 15.61 -24.09
CA TRP A 207 -22.28 14.38 -24.18
C TRP A 207 -21.12 14.56 -25.16
N TYR A 208 -19.94 14.02 -24.74
CA TYR A 208 -18.72 14.01 -25.53
C TYR A 208 -18.20 12.58 -25.66
N ARG A 209 -17.70 12.27 -26.86
CA ARG A 209 -17.00 11.01 -27.10
C ARG A 209 -15.51 11.21 -27.00
N TYR A 210 -14.81 10.21 -26.48
CA TYR A 210 -13.34 10.16 -26.46
C TYR A 210 -12.82 8.78 -26.85
N SER A 211 -11.63 8.73 -27.46
CA SER A 211 -10.82 7.55 -27.69
C SER A 211 -9.37 7.95 -27.50
N LEU A 212 -8.68 7.33 -26.56
CA LEU A 212 -7.38 7.73 -26.08
C LEU A 212 -6.45 6.52 -26.07
N ALA A 213 -5.37 6.62 -26.81
CA ALA A 213 -4.24 5.70 -26.69
C ALA A 213 -3.60 5.80 -25.30
N PRO A 214 -2.73 4.86 -24.91
CA PRO A 214 -1.92 4.99 -23.71
C PRO A 214 -1.17 6.32 -23.67
N TYR A 215 -1.12 6.95 -22.48
CA TYR A 215 -0.37 8.19 -22.23
C TYR A 215 -0.61 9.31 -23.23
N SER A 216 -1.89 9.50 -23.62
CA SER A 216 -2.28 10.47 -24.65
C SER A 216 -3.38 11.42 -24.19
N SER A 217 -3.60 12.46 -24.99
CA SER A 217 -4.73 13.37 -24.83
C SER A 217 -5.46 13.56 -26.15
N CYS A 218 -6.74 13.92 -26.08
CA CYS A 218 -7.49 14.35 -27.24
C CYS A 218 -8.45 15.49 -26.89
N LYS A 219 -8.73 16.33 -27.87
CA LYS A 219 -9.84 17.28 -27.78
C LYS A 219 -11.15 16.50 -27.80
N LEU A 220 -12.07 16.84 -26.91
CA LEU A 220 -13.37 16.18 -26.84
C LEU A 220 -14.26 16.68 -27.99
N GLU A 221 -14.91 15.73 -28.67
CA GLU A 221 -15.89 16.02 -29.68
C GLU A 221 -17.32 15.77 -29.15
N LYS A 222 -18.26 16.67 -29.43
CA LYS A 222 -19.65 16.44 -29.05
C LYS A 222 -20.15 15.15 -29.68
N ALA A 223 -20.76 14.29 -28.87
CA ALA A 223 -21.40 13.08 -29.37
C ALA A 223 -22.57 13.48 -30.25
N LYS A 224 -22.61 12.92 -31.44
CA LYS A 224 -23.81 13.10 -32.33
C LYS A 224 -24.99 12.38 -31.68
N SER A 225 -26.10 13.08 -31.55
CA SER A 225 -27.38 12.53 -31.09
C SER A 225 -27.89 11.42 -32.00
#